data_ba1f972f472fe34f0e657a35a18f167b
#
_entry.id   ba1f972f472fe34f0e657a35a18f167b
#
_cell.length_a   1.000
_cell.length_b   1.000
_cell.length_c   1.000
_cell.angle_alpha   90.00
_cell.angle_beta   90.00
_cell.angle_gamma   90.00
#
_symmetry.space_group_name_H-M   'P 1'
#
loop_
_entity.id
_entity.type
_entity.pdbx_description
1 polymer ?
#
loop_
_entity_poly.entity_id
_entity_poly.type
_entity_poly.pdbx_seq_one_letter_code
_entity_poly.pdbx_strand_id
1 'polypeptide(L)'
;MYIRTDGGIQGNLIADRISYPSYMKRNFKNISWGTFPDNSFLASLNVFPLTDNSPSYDSATQRRTTNASTYDSELGGWVANYTVEDIPQEELDAQEAARKEGTLSNIRNQRDSLLRESDWVMSVDAPILNKNQWVVYRQLLRDITSQNPNPDLIVFPQAPPIVPSGSKVSTNYSGVFNPLGSPSS
;
A
#
# COMPACT_ATOMS: atom_id res chain seq x y z
N MET A 1 -2.05 -7.97 -25.73
CA MET A 1 -1.87 -6.53 -25.95
C MET A 1 -1.60 -6.31 -27.44
N TYR A 2 -1.83 -5.13 -28.00
CA TYR A 2 -1.70 -4.86 -29.43
C TYR A 2 -1.04 -3.50 -29.66
N ILE A 3 -0.58 -3.28 -30.88
CA ILE A 3 -0.14 -1.96 -31.39
C ILE A 3 -0.97 -1.59 -32.62
N ARG A 4 -0.93 -0.33 -33.03
CA ARG A 4 -1.46 0.15 -34.30
C ARG A 4 -0.43 0.95 -35.04
N THR A 5 -0.34 0.72 -36.36
CA THR A 5 0.59 1.41 -37.28
C THR A 5 -0.16 2.24 -38.34
N ASP A 6 0.55 3.04 -39.12
CA ASP A 6 0.00 3.85 -40.20
C ASP A 6 -0.08 3.08 -41.55
N GLY A 7 0.63 1.94 -41.68
CA GLY A 7 0.64 1.19 -42.93
C GLY A 7 1.30 -0.17 -42.80
N GLY A 8 0.51 -1.23 -42.60
CA GLY A 8 1.02 -2.60 -42.47
C GLY A 8 1.85 -2.83 -41.18
N ILE A 9 2.38 -4.05 -41.03
CA ILE A 9 3.09 -4.47 -39.82
C ILE A 9 4.40 -3.70 -39.56
N GLN A 10 5.03 -3.18 -40.61
CA GLN A 10 6.28 -2.41 -40.54
C GLN A 10 6.07 -0.90 -40.66
N GLY A 11 4.81 -0.43 -40.62
CA GLY A 11 4.47 0.99 -40.60
C GLY A 11 4.88 1.70 -39.32
N ASN A 12 4.82 3.03 -39.35
CA ASN A 12 5.11 3.82 -38.12
C ASN A 12 4.08 3.57 -37.01
N LEU A 13 4.54 3.57 -35.78
CA LEU A 13 3.71 3.35 -34.64
C LEU A 13 2.74 4.51 -34.41
N ILE A 14 1.41 4.26 -34.46
CA ILE A 14 0.35 5.24 -34.15
C ILE A 14 -0.13 5.08 -32.70
N ALA A 15 -0.26 3.83 -32.22
CA ALA A 15 -0.69 3.57 -30.86
C ALA A 15 0.00 2.32 -30.32
N ASP A 16 0.48 2.43 -29.08
CA ASP A 16 1.23 1.39 -28.36
C ASP A 16 0.40 0.80 -27.23
N ARG A 17 0.63 -0.47 -26.93
CA ARG A 17 0.06 -1.23 -25.81
C ARG A 17 -1.46 -1.08 -25.67
N ILE A 18 -2.15 -1.14 -26.78
CA ILE A 18 -3.60 -1.01 -26.80
C ILE A 18 -4.30 -2.28 -26.29
N SER A 19 -5.41 -2.09 -25.59
CA SER A 19 -6.21 -3.18 -25.05
C SER A 19 -7.37 -3.54 -25.97
N TYR A 20 -7.53 -4.84 -26.24
CA TYR A 20 -8.72 -5.39 -26.88
C TYR A 20 -9.78 -5.73 -25.83
N PRO A 21 -11.09 -5.49 -26.07
CA PRO A 21 -11.68 -4.77 -27.19
C PRO A 21 -11.88 -3.27 -26.95
N SER A 22 -11.45 -2.70 -25.82
CA SER A 22 -11.79 -1.34 -25.38
C SER A 22 -11.30 -0.27 -26.36
N TYR A 23 -10.06 -0.40 -26.82
CA TYR A 23 -9.51 0.51 -27.83
C TYR A 23 -10.28 0.41 -29.14
N MET A 24 -10.63 -0.81 -29.58
CA MET A 24 -11.33 -1.07 -30.82
C MET A 24 -12.72 -0.44 -30.84
N LYS A 25 -13.47 -0.61 -29.79
CA LYS A 25 -14.82 0.00 -29.64
C LYS A 25 -14.77 1.53 -29.72
N ARG A 26 -13.71 2.13 -29.22
CA ARG A 26 -13.55 3.60 -29.23
C ARG A 26 -13.16 4.16 -30.58
N ASN A 27 -12.26 3.46 -31.28
CA ASN A 27 -11.63 3.96 -32.51
C ASN A 27 -12.29 3.46 -33.80
N PHE A 28 -13.05 2.37 -33.74
CA PHE A 28 -13.71 1.73 -34.89
C PHE A 28 -15.21 1.49 -34.56
N LYS A 29 -15.97 2.59 -34.48
CA LYS A 29 -17.35 2.60 -33.96
C LYS A 29 -18.36 1.79 -34.78
N ASN A 30 -18.09 1.56 -36.08
CA ASN A 30 -19.00 0.88 -36.98
C ASN A 30 -18.78 -0.64 -37.06
N ILE A 31 -17.93 -1.19 -36.18
CA ILE A 31 -17.58 -2.60 -36.15
C ILE A 31 -18.09 -3.24 -34.85
N SER A 32 -18.75 -4.39 -34.98
CA SER A 32 -19.11 -5.19 -33.82
C SER A 32 -17.93 -6.05 -33.38
N TRP A 33 -17.47 -5.83 -32.14
CA TRP A 33 -16.29 -6.50 -31.59
C TRP A 33 -16.70 -7.68 -30.72
N GLY A 34 -16.24 -8.88 -31.10
CA GLY A 34 -16.42 -10.11 -30.32
C GLY A 34 -15.55 -10.18 -29.07
N THR A 35 -15.65 -11.29 -28.35
CA THR A 35 -14.86 -11.52 -27.12
C THR A 35 -13.40 -11.86 -27.43
N PHE A 36 -13.14 -12.54 -28.52
CA PHE A 36 -11.79 -12.94 -28.95
C PHE A 36 -11.39 -12.18 -30.20
N PRO A 37 -10.11 -11.73 -30.27
CA PRO A 37 -9.62 -11.04 -31.45
C PRO A 37 -9.37 -12.01 -32.62
N ASP A 38 -9.82 -11.62 -33.81
CA ASP A 38 -9.34 -12.20 -35.05
C ASP A 38 -8.14 -11.39 -35.55
N ASN A 39 -6.94 -11.96 -35.43
CA ASN A 39 -5.70 -11.28 -35.78
C ASN A 39 -5.61 -10.96 -37.28
N SER A 40 -6.23 -11.77 -38.15
CA SER A 40 -6.26 -11.51 -39.60
C SER A 40 -7.11 -10.27 -39.89
N PHE A 41 -8.25 -10.17 -39.26
CA PHE A 41 -9.11 -8.99 -39.36
C PHE A 41 -8.47 -7.75 -38.73
N LEU A 42 -7.82 -7.89 -37.57
CA LEU A 42 -7.11 -6.77 -36.91
C LEU A 42 -5.97 -6.27 -37.80
N ALA A 43 -5.23 -7.16 -38.47
CA ALA A 43 -4.17 -6.79 -39.42
C ALA A 43 -4.70 -5.94 -40.59
N SER A 44 -5.92 -6.19 -41.05
CA SER A 44 -6.56 -5.36 -42.09
C SER A 44 -6.85 -3.91 -41.62
N LEU A 45 -6.86 -3.69 -40.31
CA LEU A 45 -7.00 -2.38 -39.69
C LEU A 45 -5.67 -1.81 -39.18
N ASN A 46 -4.55 -2.41 -39.62
CA ASN A 46 -3.20 -2.09 -39.15
C ASN A 46 -3.02 -2.24 -37.63
N VAL A 47 -3.68 -3.22 -37.02
CA VAL A 47 -3.56 -3.57 -35.63
C VAL A 47 -2.90 -4.95 -35.53
N PHE A 48 -1.79 -5.02 -34.78
CA PHE A 48 -0.95 -6.22 -34.72
C PHE A 48 -0.74 -6.65 -33.26
N PRO A 49 -0.57 -7.96 -33.02
CA PRO A 49 -0.19 -8.46 -31.70
C PRO A 49 1.13 -7.85 -31.23
N LEU A 50 1.23 -7.58 -29.94
CA LEU A 50 2.44 -7.12 -29.26
C LEU A 50 2.96 -8.25 -28.38
N THR A 51 4.19 -8.67 -28.63
CA THR A 51 4.91 -9.60 -27.76
C THR A 51 5.42 -8.85 -26.52
N ASP A 52 5.03 -9.30 -25.35
CA ASP A 52 5.43 -8.69 -24.08
C ASP A 52 6.50 -9.56 -23.41
N ASN A 53 7.76 -9.15 -23.54
CA ASN A 53 8.92 -9.76 -22.92
C ASN A 53 9.38 -8.92 -21.72
N SER A 54 8.45 -8.54 -20.84
CA SER A 54 8.78 -7.70 -19.69
C SER A 54 9.81 -8.39 -18.78
N PRO A 55 10.97 -7.76 -18.50
CA PRO A 55 11.97 -8.33 -17.60
C PRO A 55 11.43 -8.39 -16.18
N SER A 56 11.85 -9.41 -15.42
CA SER A 56 11.71 -9.43 -13.98
C SER A 56 12.59 -8.37 -13.34
N TYR A 57 12.14 -7.75 -12.27
CA TYR A 57 12.89 -6.77 -11.52
C TYR A 57 12.47 -6.81 -10.05
N ASP A 58 13.34 -6.37 -9.15
CA ASP A 58 13.02 -6.20 -7.74
C ASP A 58 12.41 -4.80 -7.53
N SER A 59 11.12 -4.76 -7.28
CA SER A 59 10.39 -3.49 -7.06
C SER A 59 10.82 -2.74 -5.79
N ALA A 60 11.59 -3.37 -4.89
CA ALA A 60 12.10 -2.70 -3.69
C ALA A 60 13.37 -1.86 -3.99
N THR A 61 14.14 -2.25 -5.00
CA THR A 61 15.44 -1.64 -5.31
C THR A 61 15.56 -1.17 -6.77
N GLN A 62 14.59 -1.54 -7.62
CA GLN A 62 14.62 -1.26 -9.04
C GLN A 62 13.32 -0.66 -9.52
N ARG A 63 13.38 0.20 -10.53
CA ARG A 63 12.21 0.66 -11.28
C ARG A 63 12.25 0.18 -12.73
N ARG A 64 11.09 -0.21 -13.22
CA ARG A 64 10.91 -0.56 -14.62
C ARG A 64 10.15 0.54 -15.34
N THR A 65 10.78 1.12 -16.35
CA THR A 65 10.17 2.11 -17.24
C THR A 65 9.74 1.43 -18.53
N THR A 66 8.56 1.78 -19.00
CA THR A 66 8.00 1.31 -20.25
C THR A 66 8.45 2.22 -21.38
N ASN A 67 9.13 1.66 -22.37
CA ASN A 67 9.58 2.39 -23.57
C ASN A 67 8.66 2.11 -24.77
N ALA A 68 8.81 2.86 -25.85
CA ALA A 68 8.07 2.61 -27.07
C ALA A 68 8.37 1.21 -27.62
N SER A 69 7.34 0.51 -28.07
CA SER A 69 7.50 -0.78 -28.74
C SER A 69 8.19 -0.62 -30.08
N THR A 70 8.99 -1.60 -30.46
CA THR A 70 9.71 -1.62 -31.75
C THR A 70 9.33 -2.84 -32.55
N TYR A 71 9.44 -2.72 -33.89
CA TYR A 71 9.32 -3.87 -34.78
C TYR A 71 10.65 -4.65 -34.80
N ASP A 72 10.55 -5.95 -34.50
CA ASP A 72 11.68 -6.87 -34.58
C ASP A 72 11.57 -7.68 -35.87
N SER A 73 12.56 -7.52 -36.77
CA SER A 73 12.56 -8.18 -38.05
C SER A 73 12.90 -9.67 -37.98
N GLU A 74 13.61 -10.11 -36.94
CA GLU A 74 13.95 -11.52 -36.73
C GLU A 74 12.74 -12.31 -36.23
N LEU A 75 11.96 -11.69 -35.32
CA LEU A 75 10.72 -12.26 -34.85
C LEU A 75 9.52 -12.02 -35.76
N GLY A 76 9.67 -11.12 -36.75
CA GLY A 76 8.59 -10.74 -37.64
C GLY A 76 7.40 -10.08 -36.97
N GLY A 77 7.62 -9.39 -35.82
CA GLY A 77 6.56 -8.85 -35.00
C GLY A 77 6.97 -7.66 -34.11
N TRP A 78 6.02 -7.07 -33.47
CA TRP A 78 6.24 -5.97 -32.53
C TRP A 78 6.56 -6.48 -31.11
N VAL A 79 7.58 -5.88 -30.49
CA VAL A 79 8.07 -6.22 -29.16
C VAL A 79 7.96 -5.03 -28.23
N ALA A 80 7.43 -5.25 -27.04
CA ALA A 80 7.38 -4.26 -25.98
C ALA A 80 8.77 -4.09 -25.37
N ASN A 81 9.22 -2.84 -25.25
CA ASN A 81 10.51 -2.52 -24.68
C ASN A 81 10.37 -1.96 -23.25
N TYR A 82 11.35 -2.29 -22.41
CA TYR A 82 11.45 -1.85 -21.04
C TYR A 82 12.88 -1.51 -20.69
N THR A 83 13.05 -0.55 -19.79
CA THR A 83 14.32 -0.30 -19.11
C THR A 83 14.15 -0.63 -17.64
N VAL A 84 15.06 -1.40 -17.07
CA VAL A 84 15.15 -1.64 -15.63
C VAL A 84 16.37 -0.89 -15.12
N GLU A 85 16.17 -0.05 -14.13
CA GLU A 85 17.21 0.78 -13.52
C GLU A 85 17.18 0.61 -12.00
N ASP A 86 18.34 0.58 -11.38
CA ASP A 86 18.45 0.60 -9.93
C ASP A 86 17.99 1.96 -9.40
N ILE A 87 17.21 1.95 -8.32
CA ILE A 87 16.81 3.17 -7.62
C ILE A 87 18.03 3.68 -6.84
N PRO A 88 18.43 4.95 -7.02
CA PRO A 88 19.56 5.51 -6.27
C PRO A 88 19.37 5.35 -4.75
N GLN A 89 20.45 5.06 -4.02
CA GLN A 89 20.39 4.85 -2.57
C GLN A 89 19.79 6.05 -1.83
N GLU A 90 20.12 7.26 -2.27
CA GLU A 90 19.55 8.49 -1.70
C GLU A 90 18.02 8.53 -1.81
N GLU A 91 17.46 8.05 -2.93
CA GLU A 91 16.00 7.98 -3.12
C GLU A 91 15.38 6.90 -2.21
N LEU A 92 16.03 5.74 -2.06
CA LEU A 92 15.60 4.69 -1.15
C LEU A 92 15.61 5.17 0.31
N ASP A 93 16.66 5.86 0.72
CA ASP A 93 16.78 6.44 2.07
C ASP A 93 15.69 7.51 2.32
N ALA A 94 15.40 8.34 1.32
CA ALA A 94 14.34 9.34 1.41
C ALA A 94 12.94 8.69 1.49
N GLN A 95 12.69 7.63 0.73
CA GLN A 95 11.45 6.87 0.79
C GLN A 95 11.27 6.22 2.16
N GLU A 96 12.31 5.61 2.70
CA GLU A 96 12.28 4.98 4.03
C GLU A 96 12.07 6.03 5.14
N ALA A 97 12.72 7.20 5.06
CA ALA A 97 12.50 8.30 6.00
C ALA A 97 11.05 8.81 5.95
N ALA A 98 10.49 8.98 4.76
CA ALA A 98 9.09 9.38 4.57
C ALA A 98 8.11 8.33 5.11
N ARG A 99 8.40 7.03 4.89
CA ARG A 99 7.62 5.92 5.43
C ARG A 99 7.61 5.95 6.97
N LYS A 100 8.77 6.12 7.59
CA LYS A 100 8.91 6.20 9.06
C LYS A 100 8.15 7.39 9.64
N GLU A 101 8.24 8.56 9.01
CA GLU A 101 7.49 9.74 9.48
C GLU A 101 5.96 9.54 9.32
N GLY A 102 5.52 8.91 8.23
CA GLY A 102 4.11 8.51 8.06
C GLY A 102 3.64 7.56 9.17
N THR A 103 4.46 6.56 9.54
CA THR A 103 4.18 5.65 10.65
C THR A 103 4.10 6.40 11.99
N LEU A 104 5.04 7.30 12.28
CA LEU A 104 5.01 8.14 13.49
C LEU A 104 3.78 9.04 13.55
N SER A 105 3.36 9.60 12.42
CA SER A 105 2.14 10.41 12.34
C SER A 105 0.90 9.58 12.70
N ASN A 106 0.80 8.36 12.18
CA ASN A 106 -0.29 7.44 12.52
C ASN A 106 -0.29 7.06 14.01
N ILE A 107 0.89 6.79 14.59
CA ILE A 107 1.03 6.50 16.03
C ILE A 107 0.57 7.70 16.87
N ARG A 108 0.96 8.93 16.50
CA ARG A 108 0.52 10.15 17.20
C ARG A 108 -1.00 10.32 17.14
N ASN A 109 -1.60 10.11 15.97
CA ASN A 109 -3.05 10.20 15.80
C ASN A 109 -3.81 9.16 16.64
N GLN A 110 -3.34 7.93 16.66
CA GLN A 110 -3.93 6.85 17.46
C GLN A 110 -3.76 7.13 18.97
N ARG A 111 -2.58 7.56 19.41
CA ARG A 111 -2.33 8.01 20.78
C ARG A 111 -3.32 9.09 21.23
N ASP A 112 -3.48 10.11 20.38
CA ASP A 112 -4.36 11.25 20.70
C ASP A 112 -5.84 10.83 20.77
N SER A 113 -6.26 9.84 19.97
CA SER A 113 -7.59 9.24 20.08
C SER A 113 -7.77 8.54 21.43
N LEU A 114 -6.82 7.66 21.80
CA LEU A 114 -6.86 6.92 23.06
C LEU A 114 -6.80 7.83 24.30
N LEU A 115 -6.04 8.92 24.22
CA LEU A 115 -6.00 9.93 25.29
C LEU A 115 -7.37 10.62 25.43
N ARG A 116 -8.01 11.03 24.33
CA ARG A 116 -9.35 11.63 24.36
C ARG A 116 -10.41 10.66 24.88
N GLU A 117 -10.38 9.42 24.39
CA GLU A 117 -11.31 8.37 24.83
C GLU A 117 -11.23 8.07 26.33
N SER A 118 -10.05 8.28 26.93
CA SER A 118 -9.81 8.07 28.36
C SER A 118 -9.88 9.35 29.22
N ASP A 119 -10.20 10.53 28.67
CA ASP A 119 -10.22 11.80 29.42
C ASP A 119 -11.27 11.81 30.56
N TRP A 120 -12.42 11.20 30.32
CA TRP A 120 -13.49 11.10 31.33
C TRP A 120 -13.04 10.39 32.61
N VAL A 121 -12.09 9.46 32.54
CA VAL A 121 -11.54 8.73 33.70
C VAL A 121 -10.82 9.67 34.66
N MET A 122 -10.29 10.78 34.18
CA MET A 122 -9.57 11.77 34.96
C MET A 122 -10.50 12.73 35.72
N SER A 123 -11.81 12.73 35.41
CA SER A 123 -12.81 13.51 36.11
C SER A 123 -12.83 13.18 37.62
N VAL A 124 -13.04 14.18 38.44
CA VAL A 124 -13.07 14.02 39.93
C VAL A 124 -14.17 13.05 40.36
N ASP A 125 -15.29 13.09 39.68
CA ASP A 125 -16.50 12.32 39.89
C ASP A 125 -16.59 11.02 39.08
N ALA A 126 -15.55 10.65 38.36
CA ALA A 126 -15.53 9.39 37.61
C ALA A 126 -15.72 8.19 38.54
N PRO A 127 -16.78 7.38 38.35
CA PRO A 127 -17.16 6.31 39.28
C PRO A 127 -16.33 5.03 39.05
N ILE A 128 -15.00 5.13 39.18
CA ILE A 128 -14.08 4.02 39.02
C ILE A 128 -13.10 3.87 40.17
N LEU A 129 -12.79 2.63 40.56
CA LEU A 129 -11.88 2.31 41.68
C LEU A 129 -10.40 2.31 41.26
N ASN A 130 -10.08 1.97 39.98
CA ASN A 130 -8.71 1.77 39.50
C ASN A 130 -8.13 2.97 38.76
N LYS A 131 -8.47 4.18 39.15
CA LYS A 131 -8.02 5.45 38.55
C LYS A 131 -6.49 5.51 38.38
N ASN A 132 -5.73 4.99 39.35
CA ASN A 132 -4.26 4.99 39.30
C ASN A 132 -3.71 4.18 38.07
N GLN A 133 -4.35 3.06 37.72
CA GLN A 133 -3.95 2.27 36.55
C GLN A 133 -4.17 3.06 35.28
N TRP A 134 -5.25 3.83 35.19
CA TRP A 134 -5.52 4.70 34.04
C TRP A 134 -4.52 5.87 33.97
N VAL A 135 -4.06 6.41 35.11
CA VAL A 135 -2.97 7.42 35.10
C VAL A 135 -1.73 6.86 34.50
N VAL A 136 -1.30 5.64 34.89
CA VAL A 136 -0.12 4.95 34.33
C VAL A 136 -0.29 4.70 32.83
N TYR A 137 -1.44 4.15 32.42
CA TYR A 137 -1.74 3.92 31.00
C TYR A 137 -1.62 5.20 30.15
N ARG A 138 -2.21 6.29 30.62
CA ARG A 138 -2.17 7.58 29.94
C ARG A 138 -0.76 8.18 29.90
N GLN A 139 0.08 7.91 30.91
CA GLN A 139 1.49 8.32 30.86
C GLN A 139 2.25 7.52 29.82
N LEU A 140 2.06 6.21 29.75
CA LEU A 140 2.65 5.35 28.71
C LEU A 140 2.24 5.78 27.30
N LEU A 141 0.99 6.21 27.10
CA LEU A 141 0.55 6.78 25.83
C LEU A 141 1.28 8.09 25.50
N ARG A 142 1.50 8.99 26.45
CA ARG A 142 2.25 10.24 26.21
C ARG A 142 3.69 9.97 25.79
N ASP A 143 4.30 8.95 26.39
CA ASP A 143 5.71 8.60 26.18
C ASP A 143 5.91 7.63 25.00
N ILE A 144 4.83 7.23 24.29
CA ILE A 144 4.85 6.15 23.31
C ILE A 144 5.86 6.38 22.18
N THR A 145 6.02 7.61 21.71
CA THR A 145 6.97 7.94 20.64
C THR A 145 8.43 7.96 21.09
N SER A 146 8.66 7.90 22.40
CA SER A 146 10.00 7.84 23.02
C SER A 146 10.44 6.40 23.33
N GLN A 147 9.57 5.42 23.13
CA GLN A 147 9.87 4.01 23.47
C GLN A 147 10.93 3.41 22.57
N ASN A 148 10.92 3.75 21.29
CA ASN A 148 11.83 3.20 20.30
C ASN A 148 12.11 4.21 19.18
N PRO A 149 13.39 4.39 18.78
CA PRO A 149 13.74 5.22 17.62
C PRO A 149 13.21 4.65 16.29
N ASN A 150 12.95 3.34 16.24
CA ASN A 150 12.26 2.73 15.10
C ASN A 150 10.75 2.67 15.36
N PRO A 151 9.92 3.43 14.61
CA PRO A 151 8.48 3.48 14.81
C PRO A 151 7.78 2.14 14.58
N ASP A 152 8.37 1.25 13.77
CA ASP A 152 7.79 -0.07 13.49
C ASP A 152 7.81 -1.02 14.70
N LEU A 153 8.65 -0.70 15.71
CA LEU A 153 8.78 -1.48 16.94
C LEU A 153 8.00 -0.89 18.12
N ILE A 154 7.26 0.19 17.91
CA ILE A 154 6.44 0.82 18.95
C ILE A 154 5.18 -0.02 19.18
N VAL A 155 4.94 -0.37 20.46
CA VAL A 155 3.79 -1.16 20.89
C VAL A 155 2.89 -0.30 21.77
N PHE A 156 1.60 -0.27 21.45
CA PHE A 156 0.61 0.43 22.29
C PHE A 156 0.35 -0.30 23.60
N PRO A 157 0.28 0.41 24.73
CA PRO A 157 -0.08 -0.18 26.01
C PRO A 157 -1.53 -0.65 25.99
N GLN A 158 -1.81 -1.73 26.71
CA GLN A 158 -3.18 -2.22 26.88
C GLN A 158 -3.95 -1.32 27.87
N ALA A 159 -5.17 -0.94 27.51
CA ALA A 159 -6.03 -0.16 28.39
C ALA A 159 -6.45 -0.99 29.65
N PRO A 160 -6.44 -0.40 30.85
CA PRO A 160 -6.95 -1.05 32.03
C PRO A 160 -8.45 -1.34 31.91
N PRO A 161 -8.97 -2.41 32.56
CA PRO A 161 -10.40 -2.61 32.65
C PRO A 161 -11.05 -1.48 33.48
N ILE A 162 -12.30 -1.14 33.14
CA ILE A 162 -13.09 -0.23 33.96
C ILE A 162 -13.61 -1.01 35.19
N VAL A 163 -13.24 -0.58 36.41
CA VAL A 163 -13.75 -1.15 37.65
C VAL A 163 -14.67 -0.13 38.29
N PRO A 164 -16.02 -0.26 38.17
CA PRO A 164 -16.99 0.69 38.75
C PRO A 164 -16.89 0.76 40.26
N SER A 165 -17.08 1.95 40.86
CA SER A 165 -16.99 2.17 42.28
C SER A 165 -18.06 1.42 43.12
N GLY A 166 -19.11 0.86 42.52
CA GLY A 166 -20.12 0.01 43.13
C GLY A 166 -19.83 -1.50 43.07
N SER A 167 -18.75 -1.91 42.41
CA SER A 167 -18.41 -3.32 42.29
C SER A 167 -17.93 -3.89 43.60
N LYS A 168 -18.50 -5.03 44.07
CA LYS A 168 -17.89 -5.84 45.13
C LYS A 168 -16.56 -6.35 44.61
N VAL A 169 -15.46 -5.73 44.99
CA VAL A 169 -14.12 -6.22 44.68
C VAL A 169 -13.94 -7.55 45.41
N SER A 170 -13.99 -8.66 44.70
CA SER A 170 -13.50 -9.92 45.23
C SER A 170 -12.03 -9.71 45.58
N THR A 171 -11.65 -9.98 46.84
CA THR A 171 -10.28 -9.81 47.37
C THR A 171 -9.22 -10.64 46.63
N ASN A 172 -9.60 -11.38 45.61
CA ASN A 172 -8.70 -12.17 44.73
C ASN A 172 -8.17 -11.43 43.52
N TYR A 173 -8.42 -10.11 43.34
CA TYR A 173 -7.85 -9.33 42.24
C TYR A 173 -6.44 -8.84 42.63
N SER A 174 -5.48 -9.80 42.72
CA SER A 174 -4.04 -9.52 42.75
C SER A 174 -3.46 -9.45 41.33
N GLY A 175 -4.29 -9.10 40.34
CA GLY A 175 -3.86 -8.89 38.97
C GLY A 175 -2.92 -7.70 38.91
N VAL A 176 -1.63 -7.96 38.85
CA VAL A 176 -0.63 -6.96 38.48
C VAL A 176 -1.00 -6.52 37.06
N PHE A 177 -1.44 -5.27 36.93
CA PHE A 177 -1.64 -4.67 35.60
C PHE A 177 -0.29 -4.65 34.90
N ASN A 178 -0.13 -5.49 33.88
CA ASN A 178 1.04 -5.50 33.02
C ASN A 178 0.71 -4.72 31.73
N PRO A 179 1.10 -3.45 31.63
CA PRO A 179 0.73 -2.59 30.50
C PRO A 179 1.43 -2.96 29.19
N LEU A 180 2.43 -3.82 29.24
CA LEU A 180 3.27 -4.16 28.08
C LEU A 180 3.01 -5.55 27.50
N GLY A 181 1.95 -6.24 27.92
CA GLY A 181 1.60 -7.58 27.40
C GLY A 181 2.79 -8.53 27.34
N SER A 182 2.77 -9.64 28.06
CA SER A 182 3.83 -10.66 27.86
C SER A 182 3.75 -11.21 26.43
N PRO A 183 4.87 -11.35 25.70
CA PRO A 183 4.87 -12.06 24.44
C PRO A 183 4.35 -13.48 24.69
N SER A 184 3.36 -13.89 23.90
CA SER A 184 2.85 -15.27 23.90
C SER A 184 4.00 -16.21 23.55
N SER A 185 4.27 -17.16 24.44
CA SER A 185 5.20 -18.27 24.22
C SER A 185 4.70 -19.19 23.11
#